data_9dd5dc75f1ff8fe42b4b44fe9526a5d9
#
_entry.id   9dd5dc75f1ff8fe42b4b44fe9526a5d9
#
_cell.length_a   1.000
_cell.length_b   1.000
_cell.length_c   1.000
_cell.angle_alpha   90.00
_cell.angle_beta   90.00
_cell.angle_gamma   90.00
#
_symmetry.space_group_name_H-M   'P 1'
#
loop_
_entity.id
_entity.type
_entity.pdbx_description
1 polymer ?
#
loop_
_entity_poly.entity_id
_entity_poly.type
_entity_poly.pdbx_seq_one_letter_code
_entity_poly.pdbx_strand_id
1 'polypeptide(L)'
;MCSKILTTKSTENYWSDIRRLKEVLECADAIVIGAGAGLSTSAGHSYTGERFLKYFADFHEAYGIRDMYSGGFYPFRTLEEKWAWWSRQIYCNRYEGGAGKPYTDLLQLVEGKNYFVITTNVDHQFQKAGFDKQRLFYTQGDYGLWQCSVPCHLKTYDNEVQVREMVARQENMRIPAELIPTCPRCGKPMEMNLRADERFVEDEGWHKASGRYHEFIRRCQGVDVVYLELGVGGNTPSIIKYPFWRMTIANENATYVCINYGEASAPDYMADQAICINEDIGKVLEDVLAL
;
A
#
# COMPACT_ATOMS: atom_id res chain seq x y z
N MET A 1 -16.88 2.92 26.85
CA MET A 1 -16.08 4.12 27.15
C MET A 1 -15.07 4.27 26.05
N CYS A 2 -15.19 5.29 25.20
CA CYS A 2 -14.17 5.56 24.18
C CYS A 2 -12.90 6.02 24.89
N SER A 3 -11.85 5.19 24.85
CA SER A 3 -10.52 5.62 25.25
C SER A 3 -10.08 6.75 24.31
N LYS A 4 -9.75 7.90 24.86
CA LYS A 4 -9.16 9.00 24.11
C LYS A 4 -7.82 8.51 23.53
N ILE A 5 -7.73 8.47 22.22
CA ILE A 5 -6.46 8.29 21.51
C ILE A 5 -5.73 9.62 21.67
N LEU A 6 -4.60 9.63 22.37
CA LEU A 6 -3.76 10.82 22.45
C LEU A 6 -3.08 11.04 21.08
N THR A 7 -3.48 12.12 20.42
CA THR A 7 -2.78 12.64 19.26
C THR A 7 -1.50 13.35 19.71
N THR A 8 -0.37 12.81 19.25
CA THR A 8 0.87 13.51 18.91
C THR A 8 1.47 14.46 19.94
N LYS A 9 2.59 14.08 20.48
CA LYS A 9 3.58 15.06 20.92
C LYS A 9 4.15 15.78 19.70
N SER A 10 4.15 17.11 19.74
CA SER A 10 4.62 17.99 18.70
C SER A 10 6.12 17.81 18.44
N THR A 11 6.56 18.31 17.29
CA THR A 11 7.92 18.39 16.73
C THR A 11 9.03 18.91 17.67
N GLU A 12 8.77 19.25 18.93
CA GLU A 12 9.75 19.71 19.90
C GLU A 12 10.88 18.72 20.18
N ASN A 13 10.69 17.43 19.81
CA ASN A 13 11.70 16.39 19.97
C ASN A 13 12.01 15.61 18.67
N TYR A 14 11.70 16.15 17.51
CA TYR A 14 11.86 15.46 16.22
C TYR A 14 13.20 14.73 16.07
N TRP A 15 14.33 15.44 16.26
CA TRP A 15 15.66 14.84 16.15
C TRP A 15 15.98 13.81 17.23
N SER A 16 15.33 13.89 18.39
CA SER A 16 15.41 12.84 19.41
C SER A 16 14.69 11.57 18.93
N ASP A 17 13.50 11.73 18.33
CA ASP A 17 12.73 10.62 17.80
C ASP A 17 13.42 9.97 16.59
N ILE A 18 14.05 10.77 15.71
CA ILE A 18 14.87 10.27 14.59
C ILE A 18 16.05 9.43 15.08
N ARG A 19 16.79 9.91 16.08
CA ARG A 19 17.91 9.13 16.67
C ARG A 19 17.42 7.83 17.32
N ARG A 20 16.33 7.91 18.08
CA ARG A 20 15.72 6.72 18.69
C ARG A 20 15.21 5.72 17.64
N LEU A 21 14.60 6.23 16.56
CA LEU A 21 14.18 5.41 15.43
C LEU A 21 15.38 4.68 14.79
N LYS A 22 16.46 5.40 14.52
CA LYS A 22 17.69 4.80 13.98
C LYS A 22 18.22 3.70 14.89
N GLU A 23 18.35 3.99 16.18
CA GLU A 23 18.87 3.04 17.18
C GLU A 23 18.02 1.76 17.25
N VAL A 24 16.69 1.86 17.32
CA VAL A 24 15.83 0.66 17.37
C VAL A 24 15.88 -0.13 16.06
N LEU A 25 16.00 0.52 14.91
CA LEU A 25 16.16 -0.16 13.63
C LEU A 25 17.53 -0.87 13.52
N GLU A 26 18.61 -0.29 14.07
CA GLU A 26 19.94 -0.89 14.05
C GLU A 26 20.05 -2.10 14.97
N CYS A 27 19.42 -2.04 16.15
CA CYS A 27 19.49 -3.08 17.18
C CYS A 27 18.49 -4.23 16.96
N ALA A 28 17.47 -4.03 16.13
CA ALA A 28 16.41 -5.03 15.95
C ALA A 28 16.89 -6.36 15.34
N ASP A 29 16.48 -7.48 15.94
CA ASP A 29 16.64 -8.81 15.37
C ASP A 29 15.74 -9.04 14.16
N ALA A 30 14.58 -8.34 14.12
CA ALA A 30 13.63 -8.37 13.02
C ALA A 30 12.88 -7.07 12.85
N ILE A 31 12.51 -6.74 11.60
CA ILE A 31 11.70 -5.56 11.26
C ILE A 31 10.48 -6.01 10.47
N VAL A 32 9.28 -5.70 10.97
CA VAL A 32 8.02 -5.90 10.26
C VAL A 32 7.54 -4.55 9.75
N ILE A 33 7.60 -4.36 8.45
CA ILE A 33 7.16 -3.11 7.80
C ILE A 33 5.69 -3.25 7.42
N GLY A 34 4.85 -2.35 7.93
CA GLY A 34 3.44 -2.22 7.58
C GLY A 34 3.18 -0.94 6.81
N ALA A 35 2.81 -1.02 5.53
CA ALA A 35 2.66 0.17 4.69
C ALA A 35 1.23 0.35 4.18
N GLY A 36 0.73 1.58 4.31
CA GLY A 36 -0.53 2.06 3.76
C GLY A 36 -0.35 3.18 2.74
N ALA A 37 -1.45 3.76 2.29
CA ALA A 37 -1.50 4.75 1.21
C ALA A 37 -0.66 6.01 1.48
N GLY A 38 -0.42 6.36 2.75
CA GLY A 38 0.43 7.50 3.12
C GLY A 38 1.87 7.38 2.60
N LEU A 39 2.44 6.16 2.54
CA LEU A 39 3.76 5.95 1.96
C LEU A 39 3.77 6.26 0.45
N SER A 40 2.74 5.81 -0.29
CA SER A 40 2.61 6.13 -1.72
C SER A 40 2.36 7.62 -1.95
N THR A 41 1.59 8.27 -1.08
CA THR A 41 1.35 9.71 -1.14
C THR A 41 2.64 10.49 -0.93
N SER A 42 3.46 10.13 0.06
CA SER A 42 4.78 10.71 0.29
C SER A 42 5.73 10.49 -0.90
N ALA A 43 5.57 9.37 -1.62
CA ALA A 43 6.28 9.09 -2.88
C ALA A 43 5.74 9.86 -4.11
N GLY A 44 4.77 10.78 -3.94
CA GLY A 44 4.17 11.54 -5.02
C GLY A 44 3.01 10.86 -5.75
N HIS A 45 2.55 9.69 -5.28
CA HIS A 45 1.42 8.96 -5.86
C HIS A 45 0.06 9.35 -5.24
N SER A 46 -0.18 10.66 -5.04
CA SER A 46 -1.48 11.16 -4.56
C SER A 46 -2.60 10.82 -5.53
N TYR A 47 -3.76 10.47 -4.99
CA TYR A 47 -4.99 10.22 -5.76
C TYR A 47 -5.83 11.48 -5.99
N THR A 48 -5.41 12.61 -5.44
CA THR A 48 -6.13 13.89 -5.47
C THR A 48 -5.28 15.01 -6.06
N GLY A 49 -5.87 16.20 -6.19
CA GLY A 49 -5.17 17.43 -6.58
C GLY A 49 -4.65 17.42 -8.02
N GLU A 50 -3.50 18.06 -8.22
CA GLU A 50 -2.91 18.25 -9.55
C GLU A 50 -2.63 16.92 -10.28
N ARG A 51 -2.17 15.90 -9.54
CA ARG A 51 -1.90 14.59 -10.14
C ARG A 51 -3.19 13.95 -10.67
N PHE A 52 -4.30 14.05 -9.96
CA PHE A 52 -5.60 13.57 -10.44
C PHE A 52 -6.00 14.32 -11.72
N LEU A 53 -5.94 15.65 -11.70
CA LEU A 53 -6.31 16.46 -12.86
C LEU A 53 -5.40 16.22 -14.09
N LYS A 54 -4.11 15.94 -13.88
CA LYS A 54 -3.19 15.58 -14.97
C LYS A 54 -3.69 14.38 -15.79
N TYR A 55 -4.27 13.38 -15.14
CA TYR A 55 -4.66 12.13 -15.81
C TYR A 55 -6.16 12.01 -16.08
N PHE A 56 -7.02 12.77 -15.39
CA PHE A 56 -8.46 12.56 -15.38
C PHE A 56 -9.28 13.85 -15.49
N ALA A 57 -8.72 14.95 -16.05
CA ALA A 57 -9.46 16.21 -16.22
C ALA A 57 -10.74 16.03 -17.04
N ASP A 58 -10.69 15.22 -18.10
CA ASP A 58 -11.83 14.90 -18.96
C ASP A 58 -12.94 14.12 -18.19
N PHE A 59 -12.57 13.16 -17.36
CA PHE A 59 -13.51 12.45 -16.49
C PHE A 59 -14.06 13.35 -15.38
N HIS A 60 -13.24 14.25 -14.86
CA HIS A 60 -13.69 15.26 -13.89
C HIS A 60 -14.77 16.16 -14.49
N GLU A 61 -14.55 16.70 -15.69
CA GLU A 61 -15.49 17.57 -16.39
C GLU A 61 -16.77 16.85 -16.78
N ALA A 62 -16.66 15.61 -17.32
CA ALA A 62 -17.81 14.88 -17.86
C ALA A 62 -18.67 14.22 -16.77
N TYR A 63 -18.08 13.73 -15.70
CA TYR A 63 -18.74 12.88 -14.68
C TYR A 63 -18.72 13.49 -13.28
N GLY A 64 -18.02 14.60 -13.04
CA GLY A 64 -17.89 15.23 -11.71
C GLY A 64 -17.05 14.43 -10.72
N ILE A 65 -16.25 13.46 -11.19
CA ILE A 65 -15.35 12.67 -10.36
C ILE A 65 -14.24 13.59 -9.84
N ARG A 66 -13.90 13.49 -8.53
CA ARG A 66 -12.98 14.44 -7.87
C ARG A 66 -11.63 13.83 -7.46
N ASP A 67 -11.50 12.53 -7.47
CA ASP A 67 -10.29 11.82 -7.10
C ASP A 67 -10.28 10.38 -7.68
N MET A 68 -9.09 9.75 -7.69
CA MET A 68 -8.94 8.40 -8.26
C MET A 68 -9.63 7.32 -7.44
N TYR A 69 -9.79 7.50 -6.13
CA TYR A 69 -10.45 6.52 -5.29
C TYR A 69 -11.96 6.46 -5.56
N SER A 70 -12.63 7.61 -5.49
CA SER A 70 -14.06 7.69 -5.77
C SER A 70 -14.41 7.30 -7.21
N GLY A 71 -13.53 7.64 -8.17
CA GLY A 71 -13.70 7.26 -9.58
C GLY A 71 -13.63 5.76 -9.84
N GLY A 72 -12.87 5.03 -9.03
CA GLY A 72 -12.83 3.56 -9.09
C GLY A 72 -14.18 2.89 -8.78
N PHE A 73 -15.05 3.57 -8.04
CA PHE A 73 -16.41 3.11 -7.69
C PHE A 73 -17.50 3.78 -8.53
N TYR A 74 -17.13 4.64 -9.50
CA TYR A 74 -18.13 5.31 -10.33
C TYR A 74 -18.88 4.31 -11.21
N PRO A 75 -20.25 4.38 -11.28
CA PRO A 75 -21.06 3.44 -12.03
C PRO A 75 -21.09 3.81 -13.53
N PHE A 76 -19.99 3.61 -14.23
CA PHE A 76 -19.90 3.83 -15.67
C PHE A 76 -20.99 3.08 -16.43
N ARG A 77 -21.53 3.68 -17.49
CA ARG A 77 -22.66 3.13 -18.24
C ARG A 77 -22.28 1.96 -19.13
N THR A 78 -21.03 1.94 -19.60
CA THR A 78 -20.51 0.89 -20.49
C THR A 78 -19.16 0.35 -19.99
N LEU A 79 -18.80 -0.84 -20.46
CA LEU A 79 -17.49 -1.43 -20.13
C LEU A 79 -16.34 -0.66 -20.80
N GLU A 80 -16.57 -0.06 -21.97
CA GLU A 80 -15.60 0.77 -22.66
C GLU A 80 -15.22 2.00 -21.84
N GLU A 81 -16.20 2.68 -21.21
CA GLU A 81 -15.97 3.81 -20.29
C GLU A 81 -15.26 3.36 -19.01
N LYS A 82 -15.75 2.27 -18.40
CA LYS A 82 -15.15 1.68 -17.20
C LYS A 82 -13.67 1.35 -17.43
N TRP A 83 -13.36 0.70 -18.54
CA TRP A 83 -11.98 0.29 -18.83
C TRP A 83 -11.11 1.45 -19.33
N ALA A 84 -11.69 2.51 -19.89
CA ALA A 84 -10.94 3.74 -20.17
C ALA A 84 -10.48 4.42 -18.86
N TRP A 85 -11.34 4.46 -17.84
CA TRP A 85 -10.97 4.91 -16.49
C TRP A 85 -9.89 4.00 -15.89
N TRP A 86 -10.18 2.71 -15.77
CA TRP A 86 -9.31 1.76 -15.06
C TRP A 86 -7.96 1.58 -15.73
N SER A 87 -7.89 1.53 -17.05
CA SER A 87 -6.61 1.43 -17.76
C SER A 87 -5.69 2.62 -17.46
N ARG A 88 -6.23 3.85 -17.41
CA ARG A 88 -5.45 5.04 -17.00
C ARG A 88 -5.02 4.96 -15.54
N GLN A 89 -5.94 4.56 -14.63
CA GLN A 89 -5.63 4.46 -13.21
C GLN A 89 -4.56 3.41 -12.96
N ILE A 90 -4.64 2.26 -13.60
CA ILE A 90 -3.62 1.22 -13.53
C ILE A 90 -2.30 1.75 -14.12
N TYR A 91 -2.34 2.34 -15.31
CA TYR A 91 -1.15 2.82 -16.01
C TYR A 91 -0.36 3.83 -15.18
N CYS A 92 -1.02 4.91 -14.71
CA CYS A 92 -0.34 5.99 -13.99
C CYS A 92 0.13 5.60 -12.58
N ASN A 93 -0.47 4.58 -11.95
CA ASN A 93 -0.07 4.13 -10.61
C ASN A 93 0.87 2.93 -10.63
N ARG A 94 0.78 2.08 -11.66
CA ARG A 94 1.49 0.80 -11.72
C ARG A 94 2.62 0.77 -12.75
N TYR A 95 2.38 1.34 -13.95
CA TYR A 95 3.28 1.16 -15.09
C TYR A 95 4.07 2.40 -15.47
N GLU A 96 3.60 3.59 -15.11
CA GLU A 96 4.35 4.83 -15.35
C GLU A 96 5.42 5.05 -14.28
N GLY A 97 6.61 5.41 -14.70
CA GLY A 97 7.71 5.76 -13.82
C GLY A 97 8.37 4.61 -13.06
N GLY A 98 9.40 4.95 -12.31
CA GLY A 98 10.15 4.06 -11.44
C GLY A 98 9.58 3.99 -10.01
N ALA A 99 10.38 3.48 -9.07
CA ALA A 99 10.07 3.53 -7.65
C ALA A 99 10.19 4.97 -7.11
N GLY A 100 9.26 5.33 -6.23
CA GLY A 100 9.36 6.59 -5.49
C GLY A 100 10.51 6.58 -4.47
N LYS A 101 11.15 7.75 -4.26
CA LYS A 101 12.31 7.87 -3.35
C LYS A 101 12.06 7.29 -1.95
N PRO A 102 10.91 7.51 -1.26
CA PRO A 102 10.66 6.90 0.04
C PRO A 102 10.77 5.37 0.06
N TYR A 103 10.43 4.68 -1.03
CA TYR A 103 10.55 3.23 -1.12
C TYR A 103 12.01 2.78 -1.29
N THR A 104 12.81 3.51 -2.06
CA THR A 104 14.25 3.22 -2.21
C THR A 104 15.02 3.52 -0.94
N ASP A 105 14.70 4.62 -0.24
CA ASP A 105 15.29 4.98 1.03
C ASP A 105 14.95 3.95 2.12
N LEU A 106 13.69 3.48 2.15
CA LEU A 106 13.28 2.42 3.07
C LEU A 106 14.02 1.10 2.79
N LEU A 107 14.21 0.73 1.51
CA LEU A 107 15.00 -0.44 1.16
C LEU A 107 16.44 -0.30 1.68
N GLN A 108 17.07 0.85 1.47
CA GLN A 108 18.43 1.13 1.95
C GLN A 108 18.53 0.97 3.49
N LEU A 109 17.53 1.44 4.24
CA LEU A 109 17.49 1.32 5.70
C LEU A 109 17.41 -0.13 6.20
N VAL A 110 16.78 -1.02 5.42
CA VAL A 110 16.57 -2.43 5.82
C VAL A 110 17.42 -3.42 5.05
N GLU A 111 18.27 -2.94 4.14
CA GLU A 111 19.18 -3.80 3.38
C GLU A 111 20.12 -4.56 4.34
N GLY A 112 20.27 -5.86 4.11
CA GLY A 112 21.04 -6.75 4.98
C GLY A 112 20.37 -7.13 6.30
N LYS A 113 19.22 -6.53 6.65
CA LYS A 113 18.48 -6.83 7.86
C LYS A 113 17.46 -7.97 7.64
N ASN A 114 17.01 -8.55 8.74
CA ASN A 114 15.93 -9.52 8.74
C ASN A 114 14.59 -8.81 8.76
N TYR A 115 13.99 -8.58 7.58
CA TYR A 115 12.73 -7.84 7.46
C TYR A 115 11.65 -8.62 6.72
N PHE A 116 10.39 -8.21 6.94
CA PHE A 116 9.24 -8.60 6.13
C PHE A 116 8.30 -7.41 5.93
N VAL A 117 7.71 -7.30 4.73
CA VAL A 117 6.76 -6.22 4.39
C VAL A 117 5.34 -6.79 4.28
N ILE A 118 4.39 -6.19 5.00
CA ILE A 118 2.96 -6.32 4.74
C ILE A 118 2.41 -4.97 4.27
N THR A 119 1.67 -4.96 3.17
CA THR A 119 1.12 -3.71 2.64
C THR A 119 -0.31 -3.85 2.16
N THR A 120 -1.07 -2.76 2.32
CA THR A 120 -2.39 -2.57 1.68
C THR A 120 -2.31 -1.81 0.37
N ASN A 121 -1.10 -1.34 -0.03
CA ASN A 121 -0.89 -0.66 -1.30
C ASN A 121 -0.88 -1.66 -2.46
N VAL A 122 -1.45 -1.23 -3.58
CA VAL A 122 -1.66 -2.03 -4.79
C VAL A 122 -0.86 -1.54 -6.00
N ASP A 123 0.01 -0.55 -5.79
CA ASP A 123 0.76 0.19 -6.81
C ASP A 123 2.12 -0.43 -7.20
N HIS A 124 2.49 -1.54 -6.56
CA HIS A 124 3.74 -2.27 -6.85
C HIS A 124 5.04 -1.51 -6.53
N GLN A 125 4.99 -0.46 -5.75
CA GLN A 125 6.16 0.37 -5.49
C GLN A 125 7.28 -0.38 -4.75
N PHE A 126 6.95 -1.28 -3.83
CA PHE A 126 7.95 -2.13 -3.16
C PHE A 126 8.75 -2.99 -4.16
N GLN A 127 8.07 -3.63 -5.10
CA GLN A 127 8.74 -4.47 -6.11
C GLN A 127 9.57 -3.61 -7.06
N LYS A 128 9.07 -2.41 -7.46
CA LYS A 128 9.83 -1.45 -8.28
C LYS A 128 11.10 -0.96 -7.58
N ALA A 129 11.04 -0.79 -6.25
CA ALA A 129 12.20 -0.40 -5.44
C ALA A 129 13.23 -1.52 -5.27
N GLY A 130 12.90 -2.76 -5.60
CA GLY A 130 13.81 -3.90 -5.50
C GLY A 130 13.65 -4.75 -4.23
N PHE A 131 12.59 -4.56 -3.45
CA PHE A 131 12.32 -5.44 -2.31
C PHE A 131 12.14 -6.91 -2.73
N ASP A 132 12.70 -7.82 -1.95
CA ASP A 132 12.58 -9.26 -2.19
C ASP A 132 11.11 -9.70 -2.11
N LYS A 133 10.59 -10.22 -3.23
CA LYS A 133 9.21 -10.73 -3.32
C LYS A 133 8.92 -11.85 -2.31
N GLN A 134 9.92 -12.58 -1.84
CA GLN A 134 9.75 -13.61 -0.82
C GLN A 134 9.49 -13.01 0.57
N ARG A 135 9.82 -11.74 0.78
CA ARG A 135 9.64 -10.97 2.01
C ARG A 135 8.54 -9.91 1.88
N LEU A 136 7.58 -10.13 0.98
CA LEU A 136 6.52 -9.17 0.69
C LEU A 136 5.16 -9.86 0.62
N PHE A 137 4.17 -9.28 1.33
CA PHE A 137 2.77 -9.66 1.27
C PHE A 137 1.88 -8.43 1.00
N TYR A 138 1.37 -8.31 -0.23
CA TYR A 138 0.42 -7.28 -0.64
C TYR A 138 -1.00 -7.84 -0.50
N THR A 139 -1.70 -7.46 0.57
CA THR A 139 -2.94 -8.09 1.04
C THR A 139 -4.17 -7.76 0.22
N GLN A 140 -4.18 -6.61 -0.46
CA GLN A 140 -5.33 -6.03 -1.14
C GLN A 140 -5.31 -6.25 -2.66
N GLY A 141 -4.35 -7.04 -3.18
CA GLY A 141 -4.14 -7.26 -4.61
C GLY A 141 -3.08 -6.34 -5.23
N ASP A 142 -3.08 -6.25 -6.55
CA ASP A 142 -2.11 -5.46 -7.33
C ASP A 142 -2.82 -4.89 -8.57
N TYR A 143 -2.58 -3.63 -8.90
CA TYR A 143 -3.09 -3.01 -10.13
C TYR A 143 -2.67 -3.76 -11.42
N GLY A 144 -1.58 -4.51 -11.37
CA GLY A 144 -1.10 -5.33 -12.48
C GLY A 144 -1.84 -6.65 -12.67
N LEU A 145 -2.88 -6.94 -11.86
CA LEU A 145 -3.58 -8.21 -11.89
C LEU A 145 -5.07 -8.06 -12.19
N TRP A 146 -5.59 -8.92 -13.06
CA TRP A 146 -7.00 -9.11 -13.29
C TRP A 146 -7.48 -10.46 -12.78
N GLN A 147 -8.77 -10.53 -12.46
CA GLN A 147 -9.50 -11.74 -12.09
C GLN A 147 -10.83 -11.85 -12.86
N CYS A 148 -11.44 -13.01 -12.87
CA CYS A 148 -12.80 -13.15 -13.39
C CYS A 148 -13.80 -12.40 -12.51
N SER A 149 -14.69 -11.58 -13.10
CA SER A 149 -15.69 -10.79 -12.36
C SER A 149 -16.69 -11.63 -11.55
N VAL A 150 -16.81 -12.92 -11.84
CA VAL A 150 -17.68 -13.90 -11.14
C VAL A 150 -16.86 -15.06 -10.57
N PRO A 151 -15.75 -14.85 -9.90
CA PRO A 151 -14.64 -15.75 -9.56
C PRO A 151 -14.86 -17.24 -9.92
N CYS A 152 -14.91 -17.56 -11.21
CA CYS A 152 -15.18 -18.93 -11.67
C CYS A 152 -13.98 -19.88 -11.44
N HIS A 153 -12.87 -19.36 -10.98
CA HIS A 153 -11.65 -20.06 -10.59
C HIS A 153 -10.69 -19.13 -9.82
N LEU A 154 -9.78 -19.72 -9.07
CA LEU A 154 -8.83 -18.99 -8.20
C LEU A 154 -7.53 -18.69 -8.94
N LYS A 155 -7.58 -17.85 -9.98
CA LYS A 155 -6.41 -17.44 -10.75
C LYS A 155 -6.49 -15.99 -11.15
N THR A 156 -5.36 -15.30 -11.05
CA THR A 156 -5.14 -13.94 -11.51
C THR A 156 -4.35 -13.92 -12.83
N TYR A 157 -4.40 -12.82 -13.54
CA TYR A 157 -3.79 -12.64 -14.86
C TYR A 157 -3.08 -11.30 -14.93
N ASP A 158 -1.86 -11.30 -15.47
CA ASP A 158 -1.12 -10.08 -15.80
C ASP A 158 -1.87 -9.25 -16.84
N ASN A 159 -1.79 -7.92 -16.71
CA ASN A 159 -2.56 -7.02 -17.55
C ASN A 159 -1.73 -5.95 -18.29
N GLU A 160 -0.41 -5.92 -18.13
CA GLU A 160 0.42 -4.80 -18.59
C GLU A 160 0.25 -4.50 -20.07
N VAL A 161 0.38 -5.52 -20.92
CA VAL A 161 0.32 -5.35 -22.39
C VAL A 161 -1.03 -4.76 -22.81
N GLN A 162 -2.12 -5.30 -22.26
CA GLN A 162 -3.47 -4.88 -22.63
C GLN A 162 -3.82 -3.51 -22.05
N VAL A 163 -3.37 -3.19 -20.84
CA VAL A 163 -3.54 -1.85 -20.24
C VAL A 163 -2.81 -0.79 -21.05
N ARG A 164 -1.59 -1.05 -21.48
CA ARG A 164 -0.84 -0.11 -22.33
C ARG A 164 -1.53 0.12 -23.68
N GLU A 165 -2.08 -0.93 -24.29
CA GLU A 165 -2.86 -0.81 -25.52
C GLU A 165 -4.17 -0.04 -25.31
N MET A 166 -4.89 -0.29 -24.22
CA MET A 166 -6.09 0.48 -23.86
C MET A 166 -5.80 1.97 -23.72
N VAL A 167 -4.72 2.34 -23.00
CA VAL A 167 -4.33 3.75 -22.83
C VAL A 167 -3.94 4.39 -24.16
N ALA A 168 -3.23 3.67 -25.02
CA ALA A 168 -2.79 4.19 -26.31
C ALA A 168 -3.93 4.39 -27.31
N ARG A 169 -4.99 3.57 -27.23
CA ARG A 169 -6.07 3.54 -28.22
C ARG A 169 -7.40 4.13 -27.72
N GLN A 170 -7.46 4.60 -26.46
CA GLN A 170 -8.70 5.20 -25.97
C GLN A 170 -8.97 6.57 -26.59
N GLU A 171 -10.21 6.81 -26.95
CA GLU A 171 -10.69 8.09 -27.47
C GLU A 171 -12.00 8.47 -26.76
N ASN A 172 -12.19 9.75 -26.47
CA ASN A 172 -13.42 10.27 -25.83
C ASN A 172 -13.82 9.47 -24.56
N MET A 173 -12.87 9.16 -23.69
CA MET A 173 -13.07 8.38 -22.47
C MET A 173 -13.63 6.96 -22.71
N ARG A 174 -13.31 6.35 -23.85
CA ARG A 174 -13.69 4.97 -24.20
C ARG A 174 -12.53 4.23 -24.80
N ILE A 175 -12.40 2.96 -24.47
CA ILE A 175 -11.52 2.04 -25.18
C ILE A 175 -12.26 1.40 -26.35
N PRO A 176 -11.56 0.88 -27.38
CA PRO A 176 -12.17 0.00 -28.37
C PRO A 176 -12.79 -1.24 -27.71
N ALA A 177 -13.99 -1.66 -28.16
CA ALA A 177 -14.73 -2.75 -27.56
C ALA A 177 -13.98 -4.10 -27.58
N GLU A 178 -13.13 -4.33 -28.59
CA GLU A 178 -12.29 -5.53 -28.70
C GLU A 178 -11.20 -5.63 -27.64
N LEU A 179 -10.90 -4.52 -26.92
CA LEU A 179 -9.94 -4.51 -25.81
C LEU A 179 -10.58 -4.80 -24.45
N ILE A 180 -11.92 -4.95 -24.38
CA ILE A 180 -12.58 -5.34 -23.12
C ILE A 180 -12.09 -6.72 -22.71
N PRO A 181 -11.42 -6.86 -21.53
CA PRO A 181 -10.84 -8.13 -21.15
C PRO A 181 -11.91 -9.14 -20.72
N THR A 182 -11.79 -10.34 -21.22
CA THR A 182 -12.73 -11.44 -20.93
C THR A 182 -12.03 -12.62 -20.28
N CYS A 183 -12.73 -13.28 -19.36
CA CYS A 183 -12.21 -14.45 -18.67
C CYS A 183 -11.98 -15.61 -19.64
N PRO A 184 -10.76 -16.16 -19.75
CA PRO A 184 -10.46 -17.23 -20.72
C PRO A 184 -11.17 -18.55 -20.40
N ARG A 185 -11.74 -18.70 -19.17
CA ARG A 185 -12.46 -19.90 -18.77
C ARG A 185 -13.97 -19.83 -19.02
N CYS A 186 -14.61 -18.68 -18.75
CA CYS A 186 -16.07 -18.57 -18.82
C CYS A 186 -16.58 -17.48 -19.76
N GLY A 187 -15.70 -16.71 -20.41
CA GLY A 187 -16.06 -15.63 -21.34
C GLY A 187 -16.68 -14.39 -20.72
N LYS A 188 -16.92 -14.36 -19.40
CA LYS A 188 -17.43 -13.16 -18.71
C LYS A 188 -16.35 -12.08 -18.62
N PRO A 189 -16.72 -10.79 -18.45
CA PRO A 189 -15.75 -9.72 -18.29
C PRO A 189 -14.75 -10.00 -17.14
N MET A 190 -13.54 -9.50 -17.29
CA MET A 190 -12.57 -9.45 -16.19
C MET A 190 -12.88 -8.26 -15.26
N GLU A 191 -12.24 -8.28 -14.10
CA GLU A 191 -12.24 -7.22 -13.10
C GLU A 191 -10.81 -7.06 -12.56
N MET A 192 -10.49 -5.92 -11.96
CA MET A 192 -9.23 -5.76 -11.24
C MET A 192 -9.17 -6.74 -10.06
N ASN A 193 -8.00 -7.33 -9.80
CA ASN A 193 -7.78 -8.09 -8.57
C ASN A 193 -7.44 -7.13 -7.43
N LEU A 194 -8.47 -6.42 -6.98
CA LEU A 194 -8.43 -5.48 -5.85
C LEU A 194 -9.50 -5.87 -4.83
N ARG A 195 -9.14 -5.90 -3.55
CA ARG A 195 -10.06 -6.30 -2.47
C ARG A 195 -11.06 -5.17 -2.17
N ALA A 196 -12.17 -5.17 -2.87
CA ALA A 196 -13.30 -4.26 -2.65
C ALA A 196 -14.48 -4.98 -1.97
N ASP A 197 -14.64 -6.27 -2.22
CA ASP A 197 -15.73 -7.10 -1.69
C ASP A 197 -15.28 -8.58 -1.56
N GLU A 198 -16.22 -9.47 -1.28
CA GLU A 198 -16.02 -10.92 -1.09
C GLU A 198 -15.63 -11.68 -2.37
N ARG A 199 -15.71 -11.04 -3.54
CA ARG A 199 -15.30 -11.64 -4.83
C ARG A 199 -13.80 -11.58 -5.09
N PHE A 200 -13.04 -10.98 -4.20
CA PHE A 200 -11.59 -10.93 -4.31
C PHE A 200 -10.99 -12.34 -4.41
N VAL A 201 -10.21 -12.58 -5.46
CA VAL A 201 -9.55 -13.87 -5.68
C VAL A 201 -8.20 -13.88 -4.94
N GLU A 202 -8.12 -14.67 -3.90
CA GLU A 202 -6.86 -15.05 -3.25
C GLU A 202 -6.27 -16.23 -4.02
N ASP A 203 -5.34 -15.95 -4.93
CA ASP A 203 -4.69 -16.99 -5.73
C ASP A 203 -3.60 -17.74 -4.93
N GLU A 204 -2.98 -18.73 -5.58
CA GLU A 204 -1.90 -19.51 -4.95
C GLU A 204 -0.73 -18.62 -4.50
N GLY A 205 -0.41 -17.57 -5.26
CA GLY A 205 0.65 -16.61 -4.92
C GLY A 205 0.33 -15.82 -3.66
N TRP A 206 -0.92 -15.37 -3.54
CA TRP A 206 -1.41 -14.69 -2.34
C TRP A 206 -1.32 -15.58 -1.09
N HIS A 207 -1.80 -16.83 -1.17
CA HIS A 207 -1.72 -17.77 -0.04
C HIS A 207 -0.29 -18.10 0.35
N LYS A 208 0.63 -18.27 -0.61
CA LYS A 208 2.06 -18.48 -0.33
C LYS A 208 2.68 -17.27 0.37
N ALA A 209 2.34 -16.04 -0.05
CA ALA A 209 2.84 -14.82 0.59
C ALA A 209 2.29 -14.66 2.01
N SER A 210 1.00 -14.93 2.21
CA SER A 210 0.37 -14.96 3.53
C SER A 210 1.04 -15.98 4.47
N GLY A 211 1.29 -17.20 3.98
CA GLY A 211 1.99 -18.24 4.76
C GLY A 211 3.39 -17.82 5.21
N ARG A 212 4.18 -17.17 4.30
CA ARG A 212 5.51 -16.67 4.65
C ARG A 212 5.44 -15.53 5.69
N TYR A 213 4.46 -14.62 5.57
CA TYR A 213 4.24 -13.57 6.56
C TYR A 213 3.95 -14.15 7.94
N HIS A 214 3.00 -15.07 8.05
CA HIS A 214 2.65 -15.68 9.33
C HIS A 214 3.82 -16.44 9.95
N GLU A 215 4.61 -17.14 9.14
CA GLU A 215 5.82 -17.83 9.61
C GLU A 215 6.87 -16.83 10.10
N PHE A 216 7.05 -15.69 9.41
CA PHE A 216 7.94 -14.62 9.86
C PHE A 216 7.49 -14.06 11.21
N ILE A 217 6.21 -13.71 11.35
CA ILE A 217 5.65 -13.19 12.61
C ILE A 217 5.82 -14.21 13.77
N ARG A 218 5.65 -15.50 13.49
CA ARG A 218 5.86 -16.55 14.51
C ARG A 218 7.31 -16.56 15.03
N ARG A 219 8.28 -16.30 14.16
CA ARG A 219 9.71 -16.20 14.53
C ARG A 219 10.08 -14.91 15.26
N CYS A 220 9.27 -13.87 15.16
CA CYS A 220 9.48 -12.61 15.87
C CYS A 220 9.04 -12.66 17.35
N GLN A 221 8.52 -13.78 17.83
CA GLN A 221 8.09 -13.89 19.23
C GLN A 221 9.29 -13.96 20.18
N GLY A 222 9.33 -13.01 21.13
CA GLY A 222 10.35 -12.97 22.20
C GLY A 222 11.72 -12.45 21.77
N VAL A 223 11.87 -11.94 20.52
CA VAL A 223 13.10 -11.27 20.08
C VAL A 223 12.88 -9.75 20.00
N ASP A 224 13.95 -8.99 19.82
CA ASP A 224 13.89 -7.54 19.61
C ASP A 224 13.30 -7.27 18.20
N VAL A 225 12.02 -6.87 18.15
CA VAL A 225 11.31 -6.63 16.89
C VAL A 225 10.78 -5.21 16.78
N VAL A 226 10.99 -4.61 15.61
CA VAL A 226 10.38 -3.32 15.28
C VAL A 226 9.18 -3.54 14.35
N TYR A 227 8.00 -3.13 14.79
CA TYR A 227 6.81 -3.01 13.96
C TYR A 227 6.74 -1.59 13.40
N LEU A 228 7.23 -1.41 12.18
CA LEU A 228 7.35 -0.11 11.50
C LEU A 228 6.11 0.15 10.64
N GLU A 229 5.21 0.99 11.11
CA GLU A 229 4.01 1.41 10.40
C GLU A 229 4.24 2.71 9.63
N LEU A 230 3.98 2.68 8.32
CA LEU A 230 4.20 3.78 7.38
C LEU A 230 2.90 4.18 6.68
N GLY A 231 2.27 5.27 7.12
CA GLY A 231 1.13 5.89 6.45
C GLY A 231 -0.12 5.01 6.37
N VAL A 232 -0.42 4.24 7.40
CA VAL A 232 -1.66 3.45 7.48
C VAL A 232 -2.78 4.34 8.00
N GLY A 233 -3.74 4.66 7.14
CA GLY A 233 -4.90 5.48 7.48
C GLY A 233 -5.97 4.74 8.30
N GLY A 234 -6.95 5.51 8.80
CA GLY A 234 -8.07 5.00 9.60
C GLY A 234 -9.08 4.14 8.84
N ASN A 235 -8.99 4.03 7.51
CA ASN A 235 -9.96 3.26 6.71
C ASN A 235 -9.76 1.74 6.79
N THR A 236 -8.52 1.27 6.97
CA THR A 236 -8.19 -0.16 7.01
C THR A 236 -7.23 -0.53 8.14
N PRO A 237 -7.48 -0.08 9.39
CA PRO A 237 -6.53 -0.28 10.49
C PRO A 237 -6.45 -1.74 10.94
N SER A 238 -7.43 -2.56 10.60
CA SER A 238 -7.53 -3.96 11.04
C SER A 238 -6.49 -4.89 10.43
N ILE A 239 -5.87 -4.51 9.30
CA ILE A 239 -4.89 -5.34 8.59
C ILE A 239 -3.48 -5.14 9.15
N ILE A 240 -3.10 -3.91 9.50
CA ILE A 240 -1.74 -3.54 9.91
C ILE A 240 -1.75 -2.93 11.32
N LYS A 241 -2.38 -1.78 11.52
CA LYS A 241 -2.31 -0.98 12.74
C LYS A 241 -2.70 -1.77 14.00
N TYR A 242 -3.90 -2.33 14.05
CA TYR A 242 -4.36 -3.08 15.22
C TYR A 242 -3.60 -4.40 15.45
N PRO A 243 -3.24 -5.19 14.44
CA PRO A 243 -2.32 -6.31 14.61
C PRO A 243 -0.96 -5.90 15.18
N PHE A 244 -0.34 -4.80 14.68
CA PHE A 244 0.94 -4.32 15.21
C PHE A 244 0.83 -3.92 16.68
N TRP A 245 -0.19 -3.18 17.08
CA TRP A 245 -0.41 -2.86 18.49
C TRP A 245 -0.51 -4.11 19.37
N ARG A 246 -1.31 -5.12 18.95
CA ARG A 246 -1.45 -6.36 19.69
C ARG A 246 -0.16 -7.14 19.81
N MET A 247 0.63 -7.21 18.73
CA MET A 247 1.90 -7.92 18.71
C MET A 247 2.96 -7.20 19.55
N THR A 248 2.97 -5.86 19.55
CA THR A 248 3.86 -5.06 20.39
C THR A 248 3.59 -5.32 21.88
N ILE A 249 2.33 -5.25 22.31
CA ILE A 249 1.97 -5.48 23.72
C ILE A 249 2.28 -6.92 24.17
N ALA A 250 2.15 -7.88 23.25
CA ALA A 250 2.41 -9.29 23.55
C ALA A 250 3.90 -9.64 23.65
N ASN A 251 4.80 -8.72 23.30
CA ASN A 251 6.25 -8.91 23.35
C ASN A 251 6.91 -7.67 23.99
N GLU A 252 7.43 -7.82 25.20
CA GLU A 252 8.10 -6.72 25.95
C GLU A 252 9.33 -6.14 25.24
N ASN A 253 9.97 -6.94 24.36
CA ASN A 253 11.12 -6.53 23.56
C ASN A 253 10.71 -5.87 22.23
N ALA A 254 9.42 -5.72 21.96
CA ALA A 254 8.95 -5.11 20.72
C ALA A 254 8.87 -3.58 20.82
N THR A 255 9.22 -2.90 19.72
CA THR A 255 9.00 -1.47 19.55
C THR A 255 8.01 -1.23 18.39
N TYR A 256 6.95 -0.49 18.65
CA TYR A 256 6.05 0.02 17.61
C TYR A 256 6.51 1.38 17.14
N VAL A 257 6.68 1.56 15.84
CA VAL A 257 7.00 2.84 15.22
C VAL A 257 5.87 3.22 14.27
N CYS A 258 5.31 4.42 14.43
CA CYS A 258 4.30 4.97 13.53
C CYS A 258 4.79 6.29 12.92
N ILE A 259 5.00 6.29 11.59
CA ILE A 259 5.31 7.50 10.83
C ILE A 259 4.11 7.81 9.95
N ASN A 260 3.41 8.92 10.24
CA ASN A 260 2.22 9.28 9.48
C ASN A 260 1.92 10.78 9.63
N TYR A 261 1.83 11.49 8.52
CA TYR A 261 1.57 12.92 8.52
C TYR A 261 0.14 13.21 9.02
N GLY A 262 0.01 13.95 10.12
CA GLY A 262 -1.27 14.32 10.73
C GLY A 262 -1.96 13.24 11.57
N GLU A 263 -1.56 11.96 11.47
CA GLU A 263 -2.27 10.83 12.08
C GLU A 263 -1.36 9.85 12.85
N ALA A 264 -0.10 10.22 13.13
CA ALA A 264 0.81 9.35 13.88
C ALA A 264 0.33 9.21 15.33
N SER A 265 -0.03 7.99 15.75
CA SER A 265 -0.55 7.74 17.09
C SER A 265 -0.35 6.30 17.54
N ALA A 266 -0.28 6.13 18.85
CA ALA A 266 -0.33 4.85 19.55
C ALA A 266 -1.26 4.97 20.77
N PRO A 267 -1.87 3.86 21.23
CA PRO A 267 -2.62 3.85 22.50
C PRO A 267 -1.73 4.16 23.70
N ASP A 268 -2.29 4.83 24.71
CA ASP A 268 -1.57 5.24 25.93
C ASP A 268 -0.91 4.06 26.66
N TYR A 269 -1.57 2.90 26.66
CA TYR A 269 -1.09 1.71 27.35
C TYR A 269 0.17 1.07 26.72
N MET A 270 0.63 1.56 25.57
CA MET A 270 1.86 1.12 24.92
C MET A 270 2.86 2.26 24.69
N ALA A 271 2.69 3.41 25.37
CA ALA A 271 3.51 4.60 25.15
C ALA A 271 5.03 4.33 25.35
N ASP A 272 5.40 3.47 26.28
CA ASP A 272 6.81 3.14 26.57
C ASP A 272 7.46 2.28 25.45
N GLN A 273 6.64 1.56 24.67
CA GLN A 273 7.07 0.75 23.55
C GLN A 273 6.82 1.44 22.19
N ALA A 274 6.41 2.71 22.15
CA ALA A 274 6.02 3.40 20.92
C ALA A 274 6.93 4.60 20.58
N ILE A 275 7.14 4.79 19.28
CA ILE A 275 7.72 6.00 18.67
C ILE A 275 6.71 6.49 17.63
N CYS A 276 6.12 7.66 17.83
CA CYS A 276 5.14 8.24 16.91
C CYS A 276 5.71 9.54 16.32
N ILE A 277 5.96 9.56 15.01
CA ILE A 277 6.53 10.69 14.30
C ILE A 277 5.48 11.25 13.35
N ASN A 278 5.00 12.46 13.66
CA ASN A 278 4.02 13.17 12.86
C ASN A 278 4.69 14.06 11.82
N GLU A 279 5.21 13.45 10.75
CA GLU A 279 5.92 14.13 9.68
C GLU A 279 5.75 13.36 8.37
N ASP A 280 6.16 13.95 7.24
CA ASP A 280 6.23 13.27 5.95
C ASP A 280 7.17 12.07 6.00
N ILE A 281 6.73 10.93 5.49
CA ILE A 281 7.47 9.66 5.60
C ILE A 281 8.80 9.74 4.86
N GLY A 282 8.81 10.30 3.65
CA GLY A 282 10.03 10.44 2.86
C GLY A 282 11.07 11.29 3.57
N LYS A 283 10.63 12.41 4.20
CA LYS A 283 11.50 13.25 4.99
C LYS A 283 12.09 12.51 6.19
N VAL A 284 11.30 11.76 6.93
CA VAL A 284 11.77 10.97 8.08
C VAL A 284 12.79 9.93 7.64
N LEU A 285 12.54 9.19 6.56
CA LEU A 285 13.46 8.17 6.05
C LEU A 285 14.79 8.79 5.58
N GLU A 286 14.74 9.93 4.90
CA GLU A 286 15.93 10.70 4.48
C GLU A 286 16.75 11.17 5.69
N ASP A 287 16.10 11.72 6.72
CA ASP A 287 16.76 12.21 7.92
C ASP A 287 17.40 11.07 8.74
N VAL A 288 16.77 9.88 8.79
CA VAL A 288 17.37 8.68 9.43
C VAL A 288 18.59 8.18 8.67
N LEU A 289 18.58 8.24 7.34
CA LEU A 289 19.71 7.84 6.49
C LEU A 289 20.89 8.82 6.60
N ALA A 290 20.60 10.10 6.86
CA ALA A 290 21.63 11.16 6.97
C ALA A 290 22.42 11.16 8.30
N LEU A 291 21.91 10.47 9.34
CA LEU A 291 22.60 10.28 10.63
C LEU A 291 23.68 9.19 10.56
#